data_97da22513c0e43e2914b7353639d0fc3
#
_entry.id   97da22513c0e43e2914b7353639d0fc3
#
_cell.length_a   1.000
_cell.length_b   1.000
_cell.length_c   1.000
_cell.angle_alpha   90.00
_cell.angle_beta   90.00
_cell.angle_gamma   90.00
#
_symmetry.space_group_name_H-M   'P 1'
#
loop_
_entity.id
_entity.type
_entity.pdbx_description
1 polymer ?
#
loop_
_entity_poly.entity_id
_entity_poly.type
_entity_poly.pdbx_seq_one_letter_code
_entity_poly.pdbx_strand_id
1 'polypeptide(L)'
;MTLQMIQKKYLQFFLKALFFLLASIAFSKFSFADESIIDQDHKLPEDYEAQWERLVSDVEPKLLGGGGSIDPHLEILKQSQFPSAALCGRCHQRIFNEWASSNHAYASISPMFHKFEQAVNALTSGTMGSFCVRCHQQVGTQIGEPRESPLWERSLVAREGITCITCHRVNQSFFKVNGERHVQPGSIYEPVYNTGDAPGVAEVIAERDFYKISTSPEEEGFPIHGGAKVFETIGQSEFCVSCHQVAVNIGIKLEVVWEQYRDSPAFRKGVTCQDCHMGKIPGEAKGYDTGPVAIVNGRVVGDVNRKHSNHAFYGPGYPIAHPGLFPFNVRALKWSVKEWLTFNYREPWGMPDWEDQLEQGIVDRPEFPEIWSTRKVREEARYIIGQNENLLENKRLDRLAVMENGSRIDGPFFDKGSPEVGKDLSFRYRVTNVDEGHNLPSGSLGAQPEIWLNVVLTDPDGERVFESGYVDKYGDMVDLHSIELAEGTIEHDDQLFNLQTKFLTTNLKGTD
;
A
#
# COMPACT_ATOMS: atom_id res chain seq x y z
N MET A 1 -8.24 -59.63 23.37
CA MET A 1 -8.38 -58.18 23.34
C MET A 1 -9.77 -57.85 23.88
N THR A 2 -9.87 -57.36 25.11
CA THR A 2 -11.11 -57.24 25.85
C THR A 2 -11.93 -56.03 25.44
N LEU A 3 -13.25 -56.12 25.48
CA LEU A 3 -14.24 -55.10 25.14
C LEU A 3 -13.92 -53.71 25.73
N GLN A 4 -13.26 -53.66 26.87
CA GLN A 4 -12.81 -52.43 27.53
C GLN A 4 -11.71 -51.68 26.80
N MET A 5 -10.85 -52.34 26.05
CA MET A 5 -9.82 -51.65 25.22
C MET A 5 -10.40 -51.02 23.98
N ILE A 6 -11.46 -51.62 23.42
CA ILE A 6 -12.17 -51.06 22.27
C ILE A 6 -12.97 -49.83 22.68
N GLN A 7 -13.65 -49.86 23.79
CA GLN A 7 -14.39 -48.66 24.31
C GLN A 7 -13.47 -47.49 24.66
N LYS A 8 -12.26 -47.76 25.19
CA LYS A 8 -11.29 -46.71 25.51
C LYS A 8 -10.71 -46.04 24.26
N LYS A 9 -10.49 -46.79 23.18
CA LYS A 9 -10.05 -46.25 21.89
C LYS A 9 -11.13 -45.42 21.19
N TYR A 10 -12.39 -45.87 21.22
CA TYR A 10 -13.52 -45.10 20.67
C TYR A 10 -13.79 -43.83 21.48
N LEU A 11 -13.67 -43.86 22.81
CA LEU A 11 -13.82 -42.67 23.63
C LEU A 11 -12.70 -41.65 23.38
N GLN A 12 -11.45 -42.11 23.22
CA GLN A 12 -10.33 -41.20 22.85
C GLN A 12 -10.49 -40.65 21.45
N PHE A 13 -10.98 -41.44 20.51
CA PHE A 13 -11.26 -40.96 19.14
C PHE A 13 -12.39 -39.91 19.12
N PHE A 14 -13.46 -40.15 19.87
CA PHE A 14 -14.59 -39.22 20.03
C PHE A 14 -14.18 -37.91 20.72
N LEU A 15 -13.35 -37.98 21.77
CA LEU A 15 -12.81 -36.79 22.45
C LEU A 15 -11.84 -35.99 21.55
N LYS A 16 -11.01 -36.66 20.75
CA LYS A 16 -10.14 -36.00 19.77
C LYS A 16 -10.97 -35.37 18.62
N ALA A 17 -11.99 -36.05 18.10
CA ALA A 17 -12.89 -35.51 17.09
C ALA A 17 -13.72 -34.32 17.62
N LEU A 18 -14.14 -34.36 18.88
CA LEU A 18 -14.84 -33.24 19.54
C LEU A 18 -13.90 -32.06 19.79
N PHE A 19 -12.64 -32.32 20.12
CA PHE A 19 -11.63 -31.27 20.28
C PHE A 19 -11.28 -30.61 18.94
N PHE A 20 -11.18 -31.42 17.85
CA PHE A 20 -11.01 -30.88 16.49
C PHE A 20 -12.23 -30.11 16.00
N LEU A 21 -13.45 -30.56 16.33
CA LEU A 21 -14.68 -29.83 15.99
C LEU A 21 -14.77 -28.50 16.76
N LEU A 22 -14.39 -28.50 18.06
CA LEU A 22 -14.32 -27.29 18.86
C LEU A 22 -13.18 -26.36 18.47
N ALA A 23 -12.04 -26.89 18.05
CA ALA A 23 -10.95 -26.10 17.47
C ALA A 23 -11.34 -25.51 16.11
N SER A 24 -12.01 -26.28 15.25
CA SER A 24 -12.54 -25.79 13.97
C SER A 24 -13.61 -24.70 14.15
N ILE A 25 -14.46 -24.84 15.19
CA ILE A 25 -15.45 -23.80 15.56
C ILE A 25 -14.75 -22.57 16.17
N ALA A 26 -13.64 -22.75 16.89
CA ALA A 26 -12.82 -21.63 17.37
C ALA A 26 -12.07 -20.94 16.23
N PHE A 27 -11.56 -21.70 15.25
CA PHE A 27 -10.93 -21.13 14.04
C PHE A 27 -11.94 -20.51 13.06
N SER A 28 -13.16 -21.05 12.95
CA SER A 28 -14.21 -20.43 12.13
C SER A 28 -14.79 -19.14 12.74
N LYS A 29 -14.54 -18.88 14.03
CA LYS A 29 -14.85 -17.59 14.66
C LYS A 29 -13.76 -16.53 14.46
N PHE A 30 -12.59 -16.92 13.97
CA PHE A 30 -11.54 -15.97 13.56
C PHE A 30 -11.66 -15.51 12.08
N SER A 31 -12.65 -16.03 11.34
CA SER A 31 -12.89 -15.70 9.92
C SER A 31 -13.98 -14.63 9.70
N PHE A 32 -14.50 -14.05 10.75
CA PHE A 32 -15.22 -12.79 10.64
C PHE A 32 -14.31 -11.73 11.27
N ALA A 33 -13.92 -10.74 10.46
CA ALA A 33 -13.39 -9.52 11.02
C ALA A 33 -14.32 -9.14 12.16
N ASP A 34 -13.77 -9.11 13.37
CA ASP A 34 -14.53 -8.69 14.55
C ASP A 34 -14.98 -7.26 14.23
N GLU A 35 -16.30 -7.07 14.03
CA GLU A 35 -16.88 -5.75 13.81
C GLU A 35 -16.47 -4.78 14.91
N SER A 36 -16.06 -5.28 16.08
CA SER A 36 -15.52 -4.50 17.18
C SER A 36 -14.13 -3.91 16.91
N ILE A 37 -13.37 -4.41 15.93
CA ILE A 37 -12.07 -3.82 15.51
C ILE A 37 -12.28 -2.71 14.48
N ILE A 38 -13.36 -2.78 13.70
CA ILE A 38 -13.73 -1.74 12.73
C ILE A 38 -14.50 -0.59 13.42
N ASP A 39 -15.19 -0.89 14.53
CA ASP A 39 -15.96 0.06 15.34
C ASP A 39 -15.20 0.54 16.60
N GLN A 40 -13.89 0.40 16.65
CA GLN A 40 -13.11 1.33 17.45
C GLN A 40 -13.17 2.66 16.70
N ASP A 41 -14.21 3.45 17.08
CA ASP A 41 -14.14 4.90 16.98
C ASP A 41 -12.68 5.28 17.16
N HIS A 42 -11.99 5.66 16.09
CA HIS A 42 -10.67 6.26 16.19
C HIS A 42 -10.88 7.64 16.82
N LYS A 43 -11.24 7.63 18.12
CA LYS A 43 -11.16 8.82 18.93
C LYS A 43 -9.70 9.21 18.91
N LEU A 44 -9.41 10.20 18.10
CA LEU A 44 -8.14 10.87 18.16
C LEU A 44 -7.88 11.25 19.62
N PRO A 45 -6.64 11.13 20.11
CA PRO A 45 -6.30 11.61 21.45
C PRO A 45 -6.88 13.02 21.67
N GLU A 46 -7.40 13.32 22.85
CA GLU A 46 -7.99 14.63 23.17
C GLU A 46 -7.07 15.81 22.85
N ASP A 47 -5.76 15.57 22.77
CA ASP A 47 -4.73 16.54 22.43
C ASP A 47 -4.19 16.39 20.99
N TYR A 48 -4.83 15.57 20.12
CA TYR A 48 -4.37 15.29 18.76
C TYR A 48 -4.18 16.56 17.92
N GLU A 49 -5.12 17.50 17.99
CA GLU A 49 -5.04 18.78 17.28
C GLU A 49 -3.83 19.60 17.75
N ALA A 50 -3.62 19.69 19.06
CA ALA A 50 -2.47 20.41 19.61
C ALA A 50 -1.14 19.70 19.31
N GLN A 51 -1.13 18.37 19.20
CA GLN A 51 0.02 17.60 18.76
C GLN A 51 0.26 17.81 17.25
N TRP A 52 -0.80 17.82 16.46
CA TRP A 52 -0.71 18.03 15.03
C TRP A 52 -0.24 19.47 14.69
N GLU A 53 -0.79 20.49 15.35
CA GLU A 53 -0.38 21.88 15.16
C GLU A 53 1.11 22.09 15.50
N ARG A 54 1.59 21.51 16.60
CA ARG A 54 3.01 21.53 16.96
C ARG A 54 3.89 20.84 15.93
N LEU A 55 3.46 19.70 15.43
CA LEU A 55 4.18 18.96 14.41
C LEU A 55 4.26 19.69 13.08
N VAL A 56 3.14 20.27 12.67
CA VAL A 56 3.08 21.03 11.41
C VAL A 56 3.93 22.28 11.50
N SER A 57 3.90 23.04 12.62
CA SER A 57 4.75 24.22 12.80
C SER A 57 6.24 23.89 12.73
N ASP A 58 6.65 22.75 13.29
CA ASP A 58 8.05 22.32 13.27
C ASP A 58 8.53 21.84 11.88
N VAL A 59 7.61 21.36 11.05
CA VAL A 59 7.92 20.82 9.70
C VAL A 59 7.33 21.64 8.56
N GLU A 60 6.59 22.71 8.86
CA GLU A 60 5.89 23.54 7.87
C GLU A 60 6.78 23.98 6.70
N PRO A 61 8.04 24.43 6.90
CA PRO A 61 8.93 24.74 5.80
C PRO A 61 9.16 23.54 4.85
N LYS A 62 9.21 22.32 5.39
CA LYS A 62 9.36 21.09 4.60
C LYS A 62 8.06 20.70 3.88
N LEU A 63 6.90 20.92 4.53
CA LEU A 63 5.59 20.66 3.94
C LEU A 63 5.29 21.59 2.77
N LEU A 64 5.79 22.81 2.83
CA LEU A 64 5.67 23.81 1.76
C LEU A 64 6.70 23.62 0.63
N GLY A 65 7.56 22.61 0.73
CA GLY A 65 8.51 22.25 -0.33
C GLY A 65 9.96 22.69 -0.09
N GLY A 66 10.29 23.13 1.12
CA GLY A 66 11.65 23.51 1.50
C GLY A 66 12.59 22.31 1.54
N GLY A 67 13.32 22.04 0.49
CA GLY A 67 14.36 21.03 0.40
C GLY A 67 15.41 21.47 -0.60
N GLY A 68 16.61 21.76 -0.09
CA GLY A 68 17.80 22.30 -0.73
C GLY A 68 18.02 22.01 -2.22
N SER A 69 17.34 22.73 -3.08
CA SER A 69 17.67 22.79 -4.49
C SER A 69 18.74 23.83 -4.75
N ILE A 70 19.68 23.52 -5.66
CA ILE A 70 20.70 24.46 -6.13
C ILE A 70 20.08 25.58 -6.98
N ASP A 71 18.86 25.35 -7.52
CA ASP A 71 18.13 26.33 -8.32
C ASP A 71 17.09 27.07 -7.45
N PRO A 72 17.31 28.37 -7.15
CA PRO A 72 16.37 29.16 -6.33
C PRO A 72 15.02 29.39 -7.03
N HIS A 73 14.93 29.33 -8.34
CA HIS A 73 13.65 29.43 -9.05
C HIS A 73 12.85 28.14 -8.92
N LEU A 74 13.51 27.00 -8.98
CA LEU A 74 12.89 25.72 -8.77
C LEU A 74 12.34 25.60 -7.33
N GLU A 75 13.06 26.12 -6.35
CA GLU A 75 12.64 26.15 -4.95
C GLU A 75 11.35 26.96 -4.75
N ILE A 76 11.27 28.17 -5.35
CA ILE A 76 10.07 29.01 -5.33
C ILE A 76 8.89 28.28 -5.97
N LEU A 77 9.09 27.61 -7.08
CA LEU A 77 8.07 26.82 -7.76
C LEU A 77 7.59 25.65 -6.90
N LYS A 78 8.49 24.93 -6.26
CA LYS A 78 8.17 23.81 -5.34
C LYS A 78 7.31 24.27 -4.17
N GLN A 79 7.67 25.37 -3.53
CA GLN A 79 6.99 25.87 -2.35
C GLN A 79 5.58 26.39 -2.61
N SER A 80 5.32 26.97 -3.78
CA SER A 80 4.08 27.70 -4.06
C SER A 80 3.05 26.92 -4.87
N GLN A 81 3.44 25.83 -5.55
CA GLN A 81 2.59 25.23 -6.58
C GLN A 81 2.01 23.86 -6.27
N PHE A 82 2.54 23.13 -5.31
CA PHE A 82 2.11 21.76 -5.03
C PHE A 82 2.11 21.46 -3.51
N PRO A 83 0.96 21.66 -2.83
CA PRO A 83 0.88 21.40 -1.39
C PRO A 83 1.02 19.92 -1.05
N SER A 84 1.67 19.64 0.07
CA SER A 84 1.83 18.29 0.63
C SER A 84 0.48 17.68 1.05
N ALA A 85 0.35 16.37 0.97
CA ALA A 85 -0.77 15.61 1.53
C ALA A 85 -0.96 15.85 3.03
N ALA A 86 0.10 16.14 3.75
CA ALA A 86 0.02 16.46 5.18
C ALA A 86 -0.86 17.70 5.48
N LEU A 87 -0.86 18.69 4.59
CA LEU A 87 -1.75 19.84 4.72
C LEU A 87 -3.22 19.45 4.53
N CYS A 88 -3.50 18.55 3.59
CA CYS A 88 -4.85 18.01 3.38
C CYS A 88 -5.30 17.17 4.60
N GLY A 89 -4.39 16.38 5.15
CA GLY A 89 -4.62 15.50 6.30
C GLY A 89 -5.05 16.20 7.57
N ARG A 90 -4.77 17.50 7.71
CA ARG A 90 -5.24 18.29 8.88
C ARG A 90 -6.76 18.32 8.99
N CYS A 91 -7.47 18.32 7.88
CA CYS A 91 -8.93 18.33 7.85
C CYS A 91 -9.50 16.97 7.37
N HIS A 92 -8.83 16.30 6.43
CA HIS A 92 -9.27 15.04 5.85
C HIS A 92 -8.54 13.85 6.48
N GLN A 93 -8.56 13.75 7.81
CA GLN A 93 -7.73 12.80 8.58
C GLN A 93 -7.96 11.35 8.22
N ARG A 94 -9.24 10.90 8.13
CA ARG A 94 -9.56 9.53 7.74
C ARG A 94 -8.98 9.20 6.36
N ILE A 95 -9.24 10.05 5.39
CA ILE A 95 -8.76 9.89 4.01
C ILE A 95 -7.23 9.87 3.95
N PHE A 96 -6.58 10.75 4.71
CA PHE A 96 -5.13 10.80 4.81
C PHE A 96 -4.54 9.49 5.39
N ASN A 97 -5.13 8.96 6.46
CA ASN A 97 -4.66 7.72 7.08
C ASN A 97 -4.82 6.52 6.14
N GLU A 98 -5.93 6.44 5.39
CA GLU A 98 -6.15 5.44 4.36
C GLU A 98 -5.09 5.54 3.25
N TRP A 99 -4.83 6.75 2.76
CA TRP A 99 -3.83 6.99 1.72
C TRP A 99 -2.40 6.75 2.20
N ALA A 100 -2.04 7.13 3.42
CA ALA A 100 -0.68 7.13 3.93
C ALA A 100 0.00 5.74 3.90
N SER A 101 -0.77 4.66 4.00
CA SER A 101 -0.31 3.28 3.87
C SER A 101 -0.61 2.64 2.51
N SER A 102 -1.21 3.40 1.57
CA SER A 102 -1.57 2.89 0.24
C SER A 102 -0.35 2.69 -0.67
N ASN A 103 -0.52 1.86 -1.71
CA ASN A 103 0.50 1.72 -2.74
C ASN A 103 0.69 3.00 -3.57
N HIS A 104 -0.29 3.91 -3.57
CA HIS A 104 -0.15 5.22 -4.18
C HIS A 104 0.87 6.09 -3.42
N ALA A 105 0.77 6.17 -2.10
CA ALA A 105 1.78 6.86 -1.28
C ALA A 105 3.15 6.15 -1.34
N TYR A 106 3.16 4.83 -1.51
CA TYR A 106 4.37 4.03 -1.63
C TYR A 106 5.10 4.18 -2.98
N ALA A 107 4.41 4.60 -4.03
CA ALA A 107 4.90 4.55 -5.41
C ALA A 107 6.29 5.20 -5.60
N SER A 108 6.57 6.30 -4.91
CA SER A 108 7.86 7.00 -4.97
C SER A 108 8.91 6.46 -3.98
N ILE A 109 8.47 5.82 -2.89
CA ILE A 109 9.37 5.35 -1.82
C ILE A 109 9.91 3.95 -2.11
N SER A 110 9.27 3.19 -2.99
CA SER A 110 9.61 1.81 -3.30
C SER A 110 11.07 1.63 -3.71
N PRO A 111 11.90 0.90 -2.95
CA PRO A 111 13.27 0.61 -3.35
C PRO A 111 13.33 -0.24 -4.62
N MET A 112 12.34 -1.11 -4.87
CA MET A 112 12.23 -1.87 -6.10
C MET A 112 12.02 -0.95 -7.31
N PHE A 113 11.12 0.04 -7.19
CA PHE A 113 10.93 1.05 -8.23
C PHE A 113 12.23 1.78 -8.57
N HIS A 114 12.95 2.27 -7.57
CA HIS A 114 14.22 2.98 -7.78
C HIS A 114 15.27 2.08 -8.44
N LYS A 115 15.39 0.83 -7.99
CA LYS A 115 16.34 -0.12 -8.58
C LYS A 115 16.02 -0.41 -10.05
N PHE A 116 14.75 -0.65 -10.34
CA PHE A 116 14.29 -0.93 -11.70
C PHE A 116 14.47 0.30 -12.61
N GLU A 117 14.06 1.47 -12.15
CA GLU A 117 14.19 2.73 -12.87
C GLU A 117 15.65 3.05 -13.21
N GLN A 118 16.56 2.91 -12.24
CA GLN A 118 18.00 3.10 -12.45
C GLN A 118 18.58 2.08 -13.43
N ALA A 119 18.20 0.82 -13.33
CA ALA A 119 18.65 -0.23 -14.26
C ALA A 119 18.21 0.07 -15.71
N VAL A 120 16.93 0.42 -15.91
CA VAL A 120 16.41 0.79 -17.23
C VAL A 120 17.08 2.04 -17.75
N ASN A 121 17.32 3.04 -16.90
CA ASN A 121 18.04 4.25 -17.28
C ASN A 121 19.45 3.94 -17.78
N ALA A 122 20.20 3.09 -17.09
CA ALA A 122 21.53 2.67 -17.48
C ALA A 122 21.50 1.87 -18.80
N LEU A 123 20.59 0.90 -18.93
CA LEU A 123 20.45 0.07 -20.14
C LEU A 123 20.05 0.87 -21.39
N THR A 124 19.27 1.94 -21.23
CA THR A 124 18.80 2.79 -22.34
C THR A 124 19.64 4.05 -22.54
N SER A 125 20.73 4.19 -21.80
CA SER A 125 21.58 5.40 -21.82
C SER A 125 20.77 6.69 -21.63
N GLY A 126 19.77 6.65 -20.76
CA GLY A 126 18.92 7.79 -20.42
C GLY A 126 17.80 8.10 -21.44
N THR A 127 17.70 7.37 -22.55
CA THR A 127 16.73 7.69 -23.64
C THR A 127 15.27 7.44 -23.25
N MET A 128 14.99 6.69 -22.17
CA MET A 128 13.63 6.53 -21.64
C MET A 128 13.02 7.84 -21.11
N GLY A 129 13.84 8.84 -20.81
CA GLY A 129 13.38 10.11 -20.25
C GLY A 129 12.59 9.91 -18.96
N SER A 130 11.55 10.69 -18.71
CA SER A 130 10.73 10.65 -17.49
C SER A 130 9.64 9.56 -17.51
N PHE A 131 9.77 8.51 -18.31
CA PHE A 131 8.70 7.55 -18.56
C PHE A 131 8.17 6.89 -17.28
N CYS A 132 9.04 6.37 -16.42
CA CYS A 132 8.64 5.71 -15.17
C CYS A 132 8.16 6.73 -14.11
N VAL A 133 8.93 7.81 -13.94
CA VAL A 133 8.68 8.80 -12.88
C VAL A 133 7.41 9.63 -13.10
N ARG A 134 6.89 9.72 -14.35
CA ARG A 134 5.64 10.46 -14.61
C ARG A 134 4.40 9.82 -13.97
N CYS A 135 4.45 8.52 -13.63
CA CYS A 135 3.43 7.85 -12.85
C CYS A 135 3.83 7.74 -11.38
N HIS A 136 5.05 7.27 -11.08
CA HIS A 136 5.47 6.99 -9.72
C HIS A 136 5.84 8.23 -8.89
N GLN A 137 6.23 9.31 -9.54
CA GLN A 137 6.63 10.59 -8.93
C GLN A 137 6.09 11.77 -9.73
N GLN A 138 4.77 11.77 -9.96
CA GLN A 138 4.15 12.67 -10.91
C GLN A 138 4.42 14.15 -10.59
N VAL A 139 4.32 14.58 -9.33
CA VAL A 139 4.60 15.96 -8.94
C VAL A 139 6.06 16.31 -9.19
N GLY A 140 7.00 15.42 -8.85
CA GLY A 140 8.43 15.62 -9.14
C GLY A 140 8.68 15.84 -10.64
N THR A 141 7.99 15.07 -11.48
CA THR A 141 8.05 15.26 -12.95
C THR A 141 7.49 16.61 -13.38
N GLN A 142 6.37 17.05 -12.80
CA GLN A 142 5.73 18.34 -13.11
C GLN A 142 6.61 19.54 -12.74
N ILE A 143 7.33 19.47 -11.63
CA ILE A 143 8.26 20.53 -11.19
C ILE A 143 9.66 20.43 -11.81
N GLY A 144 9.88 19.46 -12.70
CA GLY A 144 11.15 19.29 -13.41
C GLY A 144 12.29 18.72 -12.58
N GLU A 145 12.01 17.96 -11.54
CA GLU A 145 13.07 17.26 -10.80
C GLU A 145 13.83 16.29 -11.73
N PRO A 146 15.17 16.26 -11.66
CA PRO A 146 15.93 15.30 -12.45
C PRO A 146 15.48 13.89 -12.18
N ARG A 147 15.26 13.11 -13.21
CA ARG A 147 14.78 11.75 -13.13
C ARG A 147 15.69 10.85 -12.30
N GLU A 148 17.00 11.03 -12.46
CA GLU A 148 18.06 10.27 -11.78
C GLU A 148 18.32 10.71 -10.33
N SER A 149 17.64 11.75 -9.84
CA SER A 149 17.82 12.19 -8.46
C SER A 149 17.50 11.07 -7.48
N PRO A 150 18.39 10.79 -6.53
CA PRO A 150 18.13 9.80 -5.50
C PRO A 150 16.99 10.29 -4.58
N LEU A 151 16.34 9.35 -3.90
CA LEU A 151 15.17 9.62 -3.06
C LEU A 151 15.39 10.74 -2.03
N TRP A 152 16.58 10.81 -1.45
CA TRP A 152 16.92 11.82 -0.42
C TRP A 152 17.15 13.23 -0.94
N GLU A 153 17.28 13.42 -2.25
CA GLU A 153 17.41 14.73 -2.91
C GLU A 153 16.08 15.26 -3.46
N ARG A 154 15.06 14.40 -3.52
CA ARG A 154 13.74 14.79 -4.01
C ARG A 154 12.99 15.63 -3.00
N SER A 155 12.14 16.54 -3.50
CA SER A 155 11.22 17.29 -2.65
C SER A 155 10.27 16.35 -1.89
N LEU A 156 9.71 16.83 -0.78
CA LEU A 156 8.76 16.08 0.00
C LEU A 156 7.56 15.63 -0.86
N VAL A 157 6.98 16.54 -1.62
CA VAL A 157 5.79 16.28 -2.45
C VAL A 157 6.08 15.23 -3.54
N ALA A 158 7.29 15.22 -4.11
CA ALA A 158 7.69 14.19 -5.04
C ALA A 158 7.81 12.81 -4.37
N ARG A 159 8.25 12.77 -3.12
CA ARG A 159 8.36 11.53 -2.31
C ARG A 159 7.01 10.98 -1.87
N GLU A 160 5.96 11.79 -1.88
CA GLU A 160 4.60 11.35 -1.56
C GLU A 160 3.96 10.45 -2.64
N GLY A 161 4.66 10.19 -3.73
CA GLY A 161 4.18 9.32 -4.81
C GLY A 161 2.97 9.90 -5.53
N ILE A 162 1.86 9.17 -5.51
CA ILE A 162 0.57 9.61 -6.03
C ILE A 162 -0.20 10.24 -4.87
N THR A 163 0.04 11.52 -4.68
CA THR A 163 -0.49 12.32 -3.57
C THR A 163 -1.89 12.87 -3.89
N CYS A 164 -2.54 13.51 -2.91
CA CYS A 164 -3.91 14.03 -3.02
C CYS A 164 -4.11 14.90 -4.27
N ILE A 165 -3.20 15.83 -4.54
CA ILE A 165 -3.28 16.76 -5.68
C ILE A 165 -3.09 16.06 -7.03
N THR A 166 -2.45 14.91 -7.08
CA THR A 166 -2.29 14.12 -8.30
C THR A 166 -3.64 13.72 -8.91
N CYS A 167 -4.66 13.59 -8.06
CA CYS A 167 -6.04 13.36 -8.49
C CYS A 167 -6.90 14.63 -8.37
N HIS A 168 -6.85 15.32 -7.24
CA HIS A 168 -7.75 16.43 -6.94
C HIS A 168 -7.33 17.80 -7.52
N ARG A 169 -6.26 17.83 -8.33
CA ARG A 169 -5.85 19.01 -9.15
C ARG A 169 -5.83 18.69 -10.64
N VAL A 170 -6.51 17.63 -11.07
CA VAL A 170 -6.72 17.30 -12.50
C VAL A 170 -8.12 17.72 -12.90
N ASN A 171 -8.23 18.51 -13.97
CA ASN A 171 -9.47 19.08 -14.47
C ASN A 171 -9.71 18.84 -15.96
N GLN A 172 -8.91 17.96 -16.56
CA GLN A 172 -9.01 17.58 -17.98
C GLN A 172 -9.01 16.06 -18.10
N SER A 173 -9.91 15.55 -18.93
CA SER A 173 -9.93 14.15 -19.30
C SER A 173 -8.85 13.88 -20.33
N PHE A 174 -7.90 13.05 -20.00
CA PHE A 174 -6.79 12.78 -20.91
C PHE A 174 -7.05 11.60 -21.83
N PHE A 175 -7.81 10.61 -21.43
CA PHE A 175 -8.05 9.35 -22.16
C PHE A 175 -6.79 8.73 -22.77
N LYS A 176 -5.63 9.20 -22.36
CA LYS A 176 -4.31 8.79 -22.82
C LYS A 176 -3.67 7.89 -21.78
N VAL A 177 -2.93 6.93 -22.27
CA VAL A 177 -2.07 6.03 -21.50
C VAL A 177 -0.70 6.66 -21.21
N ASN A 178 0.17 5.95 -20.52
CA ASN A 178 1.57 6.32 -20.28
C ASN A 178 1.77 7.56 -19.40
N GLY A 179 0.89 7.82 -18.44
CA GLY A 179 1.06 8.87 -17.44
C GLY A 179 0.93 10.31 -17.95
N GLU A 180 0.42 10.50 -19.16
CA GLU A 180 0.17 11.83 -19.70
C GLU A 180 -1.02 12.50 -18.99
N ARG A 181 -0.73 13.14 -17.86
CA ARG A 181 -1.69 13.84 -17.02
C ARG A 181 -1.12 15.18 -16.58
N HIS A 182 -1.94 16.21 -16.59
CA HIS A 182 -1.55 17.54 -16.10
C HIS A 182 -2.19 17.83 -14.76
N VAL A 183 -1.35 17.96 -13.73
CA VAL A 183 -1.77 18.40 -12.38
C VAL A 183 -1.71 19.93 -12.38
N GLN A 184 -2.85 20.59 -12.13
CA GLN A 184 -2.91 22.05 -12.08
C GLN A 184 -2.04 22.57 -10.93
N PRO A 185 -1.04 23.41 -11.22
CA PRO A 185 -0.22 24.01 -10.18
C PRO A 185 -1.05 25.01 -9.36
N GLY A 186 -0.58 25.31 -8.18
CA GLY A 186 -1.16 26.31 -7.30
C GLY A 186 -0.97 25.95 -5.83
N SER A 187 -1.02 26.97 -4.98
CA SER A 187 -0.92 26.82 -3.52
C SER A 187 -2.09 26.03 -2.93
N ILE A 188 -2.08 25.85 -1.61
CA ILE A 188 -3.20 25.21 -0.91
C ILE A 188 -4.54 25.94 -1.11
N TYR A 189 -4.50 27.25 -1.38
CA TYR A 189 -5.69 28.07 -1.55
C TYR A 189 -6.45 27.85 -2.87
N GLU A 190 -5.80 27.24 -3.86
CA GLU A 190 -6.45 26.93 -5.13
C GLU A 190 -7.55 25.86 -4.97
N PRO A 191 -8.60 25.90 -5.80
CA PRO A 191 -9.70 24.93 -5.70
C PRO A 191 -9.25 23.50 -6.03
N VAL A 192 -9.95 22.53 -5.44
CA VAL A 192 -9.81 21.10 -5.75
C VAL A 192 -10.95 20.62 -6.64
N TYR A 193 -10.78 19.45 -7.27
CA TYR A 193 -11.76 18.83 -8.15
C TYR A 193 -12.28 17.52 -7.56
N ASN A 194 -13.58 17.28 -7.69
CA ASN A 194 -14.25 16.06 -7.21
C ASN A 194 -15.53 15.77 -8.00
N THR A 195 -16.27 14.72 -7.63
CA THR A 195 -17.52 14.33 -8.31
C THR A 195 -18.76 15.14 -7.93
N GLY A 196 -18.66 16.03 -6.95
CA GLY A 196 -19.80 16.81 -6.45
C GLY A 196 -19.46 18.28 -6.21
N ASP A 197 -20.45 19.06 -5.87
CA ASP A 197 -20.36 20.51 -5.62
C ASP A 197 -19.79 20.88 -4.23
N ALA A 198 -19.54 19.85 -3.39
CA ALA A 198 -18.93 19.97 -2.07
C ALA A 198 -19.47 21.10 -1.19
N PRO A 199 -20.75 21.04 -0.77
CA PRO A 199 -21.38 22.09 0.03
C PRO A 199 -20.67 22.34 1.37
N GLY A 200 -19.98 21.34 1.94
CA GLY A 200 -19.23 21.48 3.18
C GLY A 200 -18.08 22.50 3.10
N VAL A 201 -17.37 22.59 1.97
CA VAL A 201 -16.32 23.61 1.83
C VAL A 201 -16.93 25.02 1.72
N ALA A 202 -18.07 25.16 1.06
CA ALA A 202 -18.79 26.42 0.99
C ALA A 202 -19.27 26.87 2.38
N GLU A 203 -19.78 25.96 3.21
CA GLU A 203 -20.14 26.18 4.61
C GLU A 203 -18.93 26.69 5.42
N VAL A 204 -17.82 25.99 5.38
CA VAL A 204 -16.59 26.35 6.12
C VAL A 204 -16.08 27.74 5.70
N ILE A 205 -16.12 28.05 4.40
CA ILE A 205 -15.71 29.38 3.89
C ILE A 205 -16.68 30.50 4.34
N ALA A 206 -17.97 30.20 4.34
CA ALA A 206 -18.97 31.17 4.79
C ALA A 206 -18.85 31.50 6.30
N GLU A 207 -18.42 30.51 7.09
CA GLU A 207 -18.26 30.62 8.55
C GLU A 207 -16.77 30.59 8.96
N ARG A 208 -15.88 31.18 8.15
CA ARG A 208 -14.43 31.09 8.32
C ARG A 208 -13.91 31.51 9.71
N ASP A 209 -14.49 32.51 10.31
CA ASP A 209 -14.10 32.98 11.66
C ASP A 209 -14.44 31.95 12.73
N PHE A 210 -15.56 31.23 12.57
CA PHE A 210 -15.95 30.13 13.43
C PHE A 210 -15.04 28.90 13.28
N TYR A 211 -14.67 28.60 12.06
CA TYR A 211 -13.75 27.49 11.75
C TYR A 211 -12.26 27.88 11.87
N LYS A 212 -11.94 29.18 12.07
CA LYS A 212 -10.58 29.72 12.14
C LYS A 212 -9.71 29.33 10.93
N ILE A 213 -10.27 29.51 9.73
CA ILE A 213 -9.59 29.18 8.47
C ILE A 213 -9.29 30.45 7.67
N SER A 214 -8.33 30.29 6.73
CA SER A 214 -8.03 31.29 5.71
C SER A 214 -8.15 30.70 4.31
N THR A 215 -8.55 31.53 3.35
CA THR A 215 -8.66 31.19 1.93
C THR A 215 -7.68 31.98 1.07
N SER A 216 -6.86 32.82 1.69
CA SER A 216 -5.76 33.55 1.06
C SER A 216 -4.60 33.71 2.05
N PRO A 217 -3.37 33.98 1.56
CA PRO A 217 -2.20 34.15 2.41
C PRO A 217 -2.24 35.45 3.26
N GLU A 218 -3.11 36.41 2.93
CA GLU A 218 -3.26 37.65 3.65
C GLU A 218 -4.24 37.54 4.84
N GLU A 219 -5.00 36.44 4.92
CA GLU A 219 -5.97 36.20 5.99
C GLU A 219 -5.34 35.44 7.15
N GLU A 220 -5.75 35.80 8.38
CA GLU A 220 -5.41 34.98 9.55
C GLU A 220 -6.27 33.72 9.57
N GLY A 221 -5.67 32.62 10.02
CA GLY A 221 -6.36 31.32 10.15
C GLY A 221 -5.62 30.20 9.46
N PHE A 222 -6.20 29.04 9.58
CA PHE A 222 -5.63 27.83 8.99
C PHE A 222 -5.91 27.78 7.47
N PRO A 223 -4.88 27.62 6.61
CA PRO A 223 -5.07 27.63 5.17
C PRO A 223 -5.86 26.42 4.68
N ILE A 224 -6.91 26.68 3.88
CA ILE A 224 -7.68 25.66 3.18
C ILE A 224 -7.82 26.00 1.70
N HIS A 225 -8.20 25.01 0.88
CA HIS A 225 -8.53 25.27 -0.52
C HIS A 225 -9.74 26.19 -0.67
N GLY A 226 -9.67 27.12 -1.64
CA GLY A 226 -10.66 28.17 -1.85
C GLY A 226 -11.97 27.70 -2.48
N GLY A 227 -12.19 26.40 -2.60
CA GLY A 227 -13.42 25.81 -3.13
C GLY A 227 -13.24 24.41 -3.67
N ALA A 228 -14.35 23.84 -4.14
CA ALA A 228 -14.35 22.57 -4.85
C ALA A 228 -15.13 22.73 -6.17
N LYS A 229 -14.60 22.14 -7.25
CA LYS A 229 -15.21 22.18 -8.57
C LYS A 229 -15.57 20.77 -9.01
N VAL A 230 -16.71 20.65 -9.70
CA VAL A 230 -17.16 19.38 -10.22
C VAL A 230 -16.28 18.95 -11.40
N PHE A 231 -15.77 17.72 -11.32
CA PHE A 231 -15.08 17.02 -12.38
C PHE A 231 -15.45 15.55 -12.31
N GLU A 232 -16.55 15.18 -12.95
CA GLU A 232 -17.15 13.84 -12.82
C GLU A 232 -16.21 12.69 -13.23
N THR A 233 -15.27 12.96 -14.13
CA THR A 233 -14.31 11.93 -14.60
C THR A 233 -13.49 11.30 -13.47
N ILE A 234 -13.27 12.00 -12.35
CA ILE A 234 -12.55 11.43 -11.20
C ILE A 234 -13.26 10.20 -10.60
N GLY A 235 -14.57 10.10 -10.79
CA GLY A 235 -15.39 8.96 -10.36
C GLY A 235 -15.52 7.86 -11.40
N GLN A 236 -14.87 7.97 -12.56
CA GLN A 236 -14.96 7.03 -13.67
C GLN A 236 -13.67 6.20 -13.80
N SER A 237 -13.77 4.97 -14.30
CA SER A 237 -12.61 4.10 -14.50
C SER A 237 -11.57 4.70 -15.44
N GLU A 238 -11.99 5.53 -16.39
CA GLU A 238 -11.16 6.24 -17.35
C GLU A 238 -10.12 7.15 -16.66
N PHE A 239 -10.44 7.62 -15.45
CA PHE A 239 -9.50 8.44 -14.68
C PHE A 239 -8.23 7.68 -14.31
N CYS A 240 -8.31 6.38 -14.11
CA CYS A 240 -7.19 5.51 -13.70
C CYS A 240 -6.27 5.14 -14.86
N VAL A 241 -6.78 5.19 -16.10
CA VAL A 241 -6.12 4.69 -17.32
C VAL A 241 -4.74 5.28 -17.57
N SER A 242 -4.54 6.56 -17.26
CA SER A 242 -3.28 7.24 -17.56
C SER A 242 -2.06 6.56 -16.92
N CYS A 243 -2.24 5.91 -15.77
CA CYS A 243 -1.19 5.16 -15.07
C CYS A 243 -1.39 3.64 -15.16
N HIS A 244 -2.64 3.17 -15.26
CA HIS A 244 -3.00 1.76 -15.27
C HIS A 244 -3.22 1.19 -16.67
N GLN A 245 -2.62 1.80 -17.68
CA GLN A 245 -2.41 1.27 -19.02
C GLN A 245 -1.12 1.86 -19.56
N VAL A 246 -0.10 1.04 -19.74
CA VAL A 246 1.23 1.48 -20.16
C VAL A 246 1.71 0.65 -21.34
N ALA A 247 2.09 1.31 -22.44
CA ALA A 247 2.62 0.69 -23.62
C ALA A 247 3.83 1.46 -24.16
N VAL A 248 4.80 0.75 -24.71
CA VAL A 248 5.95 1.34 -25.40
C VAL A 248 5.83 1.18 -26.91
N ASN A 249 6.57 2.01 -27.65
CA ASN A 249 6.40 2.22 -29.10
C ASN A 249 6.37 0.98 -29.98
N ILE A 250 6.98 -0.12 -29.60
CA ILE A 250 7.02 -1.35 -30.41
C ILE A 250 5.87 -2.31 -30.08
N GLY A 251 4.83 -1.82 -29.39
CA GLY A 251 3.65 -2.63 -29.04
C GLY A 251 3.82 -3.47 -27.78
N ILE A 252 4.92 -3.35 -27.06
CA ILE A 252 5.08 -3.99 -25.76
C ILE A 252 4.20 -3.27 -24.75
N LYS A 253 3.31 -4.01 -24.10
CA LYS A 253 2.42 -3.52 -23.07
C LYS A 253 3.03 -3.83 -21.71
N LEU A 254 3.33 -2.79 -20.93
CA LEU A 254 3.91 -2.92 -19.59
C LEU A 254 2.84 -3.00 -18.49
N GLU A 255 1.68 -2.41 -18.73
CA GLU A 255 0.52 -2.40 -17.84
C GLU A 255 -0.71 -2.64 -18.72
N VAL A 256 -1.55 -3.58 -18.36
CA VAL A 256 -2.66 -4.05 -19.23
C VAL A 256 -4.02 -4.10 -18.54
N VAL A 257 -4.11 -3.65 -17.30
CA VAL A 257 -5.33 -3.81 -16.51
C VAL A 257 -6.54 -3.12 -17.14
N TRP A 258 -6.35 -1.98 -17.81
CA TRP A 258 -7.43 -1.29 -18.52
C TRP A 258 -8.02 -2.10 -19.66
N GLU A 259 -7.19 -2.76 -20.47
CA GLU A 259 -7.67 -3.63 -21.55
C GLU A 259 -8.44 -4.83 -20.99
N GLN A 260 -7.89 -5.47 -19.95
CA GLN A 260 -8.54 -6.59 -19.28
C GLN A 260 -9.90 -6.17 -18.70
N TYR A 261 -9.95 -5.00 -18.04
CA TYR A 261 -11.19 -4.46 -17.49
C TYR A 261 -12.22 -4.18 -18.57
N ARG A 262 -11.86 -3.57 -19.70
CA ARG A 262 -12.78 -3.29 -20.81
C ARG A 262 -13.43 -4.54 -21.40
N ASP A 263 -12.73 -5.65 -21.37
CA ASP A 263 -13.24 -6.94 -21.85
C ASP A 263 -14.01 -7.72 -20.77
N SER A 264 -14.04 -7.22 -19.55
CA SER A 264 -14.58 -7.89 -18.38
C SER A 264 -16.10 -7.81 -18.25
N PRO A 265 -16.70 -8.69 -17.42
CA PRO A 265 -18.09 -8.56 -17.00
C PRO A 265 -18.37 -7.27 -16.21
N ALA A 266 -17.44 -6.81 -15.38
CA ALA A 266 -17.59 -5.60 -14.58
C ALA A 266 -17.81 -4.36 -15.44
N PHE A 267 -17.02 -4.19 -16.51
CA PHE A 267 -17.22 -3.09 -17.46
C PHE A 267 -18.60 -3.11 -18.08
N ARG A 268 -19.09 -4.29 -18.52
CA ARG A 268 -20.43 -4.44 -19.11
C ARG A 268 -21.58 -4.15 -18.13
N LYS A 269 -21.32 -4.32 -16.82
CA LYS A 269 -22.27 -4.02 -15.74
C LYS A 269 -22.17 -2.56 -15.25
N GLY A 270 -21.24 -1.78 -15.75
CA GLY A 270 -20.97 -0.41 -15.29
C GLY A 270 -20.33 -0.32 -13.91
N VAL A 271 -19.71 -1.41 -13.44
CA VAL A 271 -18.91 -1.43 -12.19
C VAL A 271 -17.57 -0.80 -12.47
N THR A 272 -17.23 0.25 -11.74
CA THR A 272 -16.00 1.03 -11.94
C THR A 272 -14.82 0.47 -11.15
N CYS A 273 -13.58 0.91 -11.48
CA CYS A 273 -12.39 0.58 -10.69
C CYS A 273 -12.56 1.02 -9.23
N GLN A 274 -13.17 2.20 -9.02
CA GLN A 274 -13.41 2.77 -7.70
C GLN A 274 -14.36 1.90 -6.86
N ASP A 275 -15.33 1.23 -7.48
CA ASP A 275 -16.31 0.40 -6.74
C ASP A 275 -15.66 -0.77 -6.01
N CYS A 276 -14.57 -1.34 -6.56
CA CYS A 276 -13.83 -2.43 -5.95
C CYS A 276 -12.62 -1.93 -5.13
N HIS A 277 -11.86 -0.95 -5.69
CA HIS A 277 -10.59 -0.52 -5.07
C HIS A 277 -10.75 0.60 -4.05
N MET A 278 -11.90 1.28 -4.02
CA MET A 278 -12.23 2.36 -3.08
C MET A 278 -13.58 2.14 -2.37
N GLY A 279 -14.14 0.92 -2.47
CA GLY A 279 -15.37 0.51 -1.80
C GLY A 279 -15.16 0.20 -0.31
N LYS A 280 -16.22 -0.25 0.37
CA LYS A 280 -16.14 -0.65 1.79
C LYS A 280 -15.56 -2.05 2.01
N ILE A 281 -15.61 -2.91 1.00
CA ILE A 281 -15.08 -4.28 1.05
C ILE A 281 -13.89 -4.37 0.09
N PRO A 282 -12.70 -4.75 0.57
CA PRO A 282 -11.52 -4.85 -0.28
C PRO A 282 -11.73 -5.79 -1.48
N GLY A 283 -11.57 -5.25 -2.70
CA GLY A 283 -11.69 -6.01 -3.94
C GLY A 283 -13.11 -6.33 -4.41
N GLU A 284 -14.17 -5.89 -3.72
CA GLU A 284 -15.55 -6.17 -4.10
C GLU A 284 -16.39 -4.91 -4.31
N ALA A 285 -17.22 -4.89 -5.36
CA ALA A 285 -18.18 -3.83 -5.62
C ALA A 285 -19.43 -3.96 -4.74
N LYS A 286 -19.29 -3.84 -3.43
CA LYS A 286 -20.35 -3.98 -2.42
C LYS A 286 -20.82 -2.65 -1.83
N GLY A 287 -20.60 -1.55 -2.54
CA GLY A 287 -20.94 -0.21 -2.12
C GLY A 287 -19.80 0.47 -1.33
N TYR A 288 -20.14 1.52 -0.64
CA TYR A 288 -19.20 2.42 0.01
C TYR A 288 -19.55 2.60 1.48
N ASP A 289 -18.56 2.94 2.27
CA ASP A 289 -18.78 3.43 3.62
C ASP A 289 -19.44 4.81 3.61
N THR A 290 -19.81 5.27 4.79
CA THR A 290 -20.27 6.64 5.01
C THR A 290 -19.39 7.35 6.03
N GLY A 291 -19.38 8.67 5.95
CA GLY A 291 -18.66 9.50 6.90
C GLY A 291 -18.56 10.96 6.47
N PRO A 292 -18.16 11.83 7.39
CA PRO A 292 -17.96 13.24 7.09
C PRO A 292 -16.80 13.42 6.11
N VAL A 293 -16.83 14.52 5.35
CA VAL A 293 -15.75 14.82 4.40
C VAL A 293 -14.50 15.32 5.10
N ALA A 294 -14.68 16.06 6.19
CA ALA A 294 -13.59 16.70 6.92
C ALA A 294 -13.96 16.91 8.40
N ILE A 295 -12.93 17.11 9.21
CA ILE A 295 -13.05 17.67 10.57
C ILE A 295 -12.16 18.91 10.60
N VAL A 296 -12.73 20.06 10.81
CA VAL A 296 -12.03 21.35 10.83
C VAL A 296 -12.06 21.90 12.26
N ASN A 297 -10.90 22.01 12.89
CA ASN A 297 -10.78 22.45 14.29
C ASN A 297 -11.76 21.72 15.23
N GLY A 298 -11.77 20.38 15.18
CA GLY A 298 -12.63 19.51 16.00
C GLY A 298 -14.10 19.49 15.59
N ARG A 299 -14.49 20.16 14.51
CA ARG A 299 -15.88 20.23 14.03
C ARG A 299 -16.07 19.42 12.78
N VAL A 300 -17.05 18.54 12.82
CA VAL A 300 -17.45 17.74 11.66
C VAL A 300 -18.05 18.64 10.58
N VAL A 301 -17.59 18.48 9.35
CA VAL A 301 -18.06 19.22 8.17
C VAL A 301 -18.81 18.29 7.23
N GLY A 302 -20.00 18.73 6.81
CA GLY A 302 -20.85 17.99 5.88
C GLY A 302 -21.66 16.87 6.54
N ASP A 303 -22.38 16.12 5.71
CA ASP A 303 -23.23 15.01 6.16
C ASP A 303 -22.40 13.80 6.60
N VAL A 304 -22.64 13.32 7.81
CA VAL A 304 -22.02 12.09 8.36
C VAL A 304 -22.44 10.83 7.57
N ASN A 305 -23.56 10.86 6.87
CA ASN A 305 -24.03 9.76 6.00
C ASN A 305 -23.56 9.91 4.54
N ARG A 306 -22.66 10.86 4.27
CA ARG A 306 -22.09 11.04 2.95
C ARG A 306 -21.31 9.80 2.54
N LYS A 307 -21.46 9.40 1.26
CA LYS A 307 -20.62 8.36 0.64
C LYS A 307 -19.15 8.66 0.88
N HIS A 308 -18.43 7.70 1.44
CA HIS A 308 -16.99 7.73 1.65
C HIS A 308 -16.30 6.76 0.71
N SER A 309 -15.46 7.27 -0.17
CA SER A 309 -14.57 6.44 -1.00
C SER A 309 -13.26 6.20 -0.24
N ASN A 310 -12.93 4.94 -0.01
CA ASN A 310 -11.73 4.56 0.73
C ASN A 310 -10.46 4.81 -0.11
N HIS A 311 -9.48 5.49 0.46
CA HIS A 311 -8.23 5.86 -0.21
C HIS A 311 -7.06 4.92 0.11
N ALA A 312 -7.32 3.75 0.69
CA ALA A 312 -6.33 2.68 0.79
C ALA A 312 -6.00 2.07 -0.59
N PHE A 313 -6.86 2.26 -1.57
CA PHE A 313 -6.70 1.74 -2.93
C PHE A 313 -6.36 0.26 -2.90
N TYR A 314 -7.30 -0.54 -2.44
CA TYR A 314 -7.14 -1.95 -2.17
C TYR A 314 -6.44 -2.73 -3.28
N GLY A 315 -5.47 -3.54 -2.90
CA GLY A 315 -4.70 -4.36 -3.83
C GLY A 315 -3.76 -5.30 -3.10
N PRO A 316 -3.22 -6.34 -3.77
CA PRO A 316 -2.40 -7.37 -3.13
C PRO A 316 -0.96 -6.93 -2.83
N GLY A 317 -0.51 -5.78 -3.33
CA GLY A 317 0.85 -5.30 -3.15
C GLY A 317 1.16 -4.95 -1.69
N TYR A 318 2.35 -5.36 -1.21
CA TYR A 318 2.85 -5.07 0.13
C TYR A 318 4.20 -4.35 0.06
N PRO A 319 4.40 -3.27 0.83
CA PRO A 319 5.62 -2.49 0.78
C PRO A 319 6.78 -3.17 1.52
N ILE A 320 8.01 -2.94 1.03
CA ILE A 320 9.25 -3.42 1.63
C ILE A 320 10.20 -2.27 2.05
N ALA A 321 9.72 -1.05 2.07
CA ALA A 321 10.51 0.11 2.48
C ALA A 321 10.85 0.08 3.98
N HIS A 322 11.88 0.87 4.35
CA HIS A 322 12.21 1.10 5.75
C HIS A 322 11.02 1.72 6.50
N PRO A 323 10.59 1.16 7.66
CA PRO A 323 9.37 1.60 8.35
C PRO A 323 9.44 3.03 8.93
N GLY A 324 10.61 3.65 8.99
CA GLY A 324 10.75 5.09 9.25
C GLY A 324 10.43 5.99 8.04
N LEU A 325 10.40 5.42 6.82
CA LEU A 325 10.11 6.15 5.58
C LEU A 325 8.69 5.91 5.06
N PHE A 326 8.10 4.77 5.38
CA PHE A 326 6.78 4.36 4.93
C PHE A 326 6.12 3.46 5.97
N PRO A 327 4.81 3.59 6.26
CA PRO A 327 3.82 4.55 5.72
C PRO A 327 4.20 6.03 5.87
N PHE A 328 3.53 6.90 5.09
CA PHE A 328 3.76 8.34 5.19
C PHE A 328 3.35 8.83 6.59
N ASN A 329 4.31 9.34 7.35
CA ASN A 329 4.12 9.81 8.71
C ASN A 329 4.76 11.18 8.88
N VAL A 330 3.96 12.18 9.21
CA VAL A 330 4.43 13.57 9.36
C VAL A 330 5.51 13.68 10.45
N ARG A 331 5.39 12.90 11.52
CA ARG A 331 6.40 12.88 12.62
C ARG A 331 7.77 12.39 12.14
N ALA A 332 7.77 11.47 11.16
CA ALA A 332 9.01 10.95 10.59
C ALA A 332 9.82 12.02 9.83
N LEU A 333 9.18 13.12 9.40
CA LEU A 333 9.84 14.23 8.70
C LEU A 333 10.86 14.99 9.57
N LYS A 334 10.89 14.72 10.87
CA LYS A 334 11.92 15.22 11.78
C LYS A 334 13.32 14.81 11.33
N TRP A 335 13.45 13.62 10.75
CA TRP A 335 14.71 13.10 10.24
C TRP A 335 14.67 13.00 8.71
N SER A 336 15.84 13.18 8.11
CA SER A 336 16.01 13.00 6.67
C SER A 336 15.93 11.53 6.27
N VAL A 337 15.73 11.26 4.97
CA VAL A 337 15.79 9.90 4.42
C VAL A 337 17.12 9.22 4.74
N LYS A 338 18.24 9.94 4.62
CA LYS A 338 19.57 9.40 4.92
C LYS A 338 19.72 8.99 6.39
N GLU A 339 19.23 9.81 7.31
CA GLU A 339 19.24 9.49 8.73
C GLU A 339 18.40 8.25 9.02
N TRP A 340 17.16 8.17 8.51
CA TRP A 340 16.33 6.99 8.67
C TRP A 340 17.00 5.70 8.18
N LEU A 341 17.69 5.73 7.03
CA LEU A 341 18.39 4.56 6.49
C LEU A 341 19.56 4.09 7.36
N THR A 342 19.99 4.90 8.35
CA THR A 342 20.98 4.49 9.34
C THR A 342 20.38 3.97 10.65
N PHE A 343 19.07 4.04 10.83
CA PHE A 343 18.38 3.45 11.98
C PHE A 343 18.19 1.96 11.75
N ASN A 344 18.79 1.12 12.55
CA ASN A 344 18.62 -0.33 12.43
C ASN A 344 17.32 -0.77 13.12
N TYR A 345 16.20 -0.70 12.38
CA TYR A 345 14.88 -1.06 12.90
C TYR A 345 14.72 -2.56 13.20
N ARG A 346 15.62 -3.41 12.68
CA ARG A 346 15.62 -4.86 12.95
C ARG A 346 16.24 -5.19 14.31
N GLU A 347 17.07 -4.31 14.81
CA GLU A 347 17.59 -4.38 16.17
C GLU A 347 16.61 -3.70 17.15
N PRO A 348 16.64 -4.01 18.44
CA PRO A 348 15.70 -3.49 19.42
C PRO A 348 15.99 -2.03 19.85
N TRP A 349 16.62 -1.24 18.99
CA TRP A 349 16.94 0.16 19.26
C TRP A 349 15.69 0.95 19.63
N GLY A 350 15.72 1.63 20.79
CA GLY A 350 14.62 2.43 21.30
C GLY A 350 13.46 1.63 21.91
N MET A 351 13.61 0.31 22.08
CA MET A 351 12.67 -0.47 22.90
C MET A 351 12.98 -0.27 24.36
N PRO A 352 12.01 0.11 25.23
CA PRO A 352 12.29 0.49 26.61
C PRO A 352 13.08 -0.55 27.39
N ASP A 353 12.67 -1.82 27.35
CA ASP A 353 13.33 -2.91 28.06
C ASP A 353 14.79 -3.14 27.61
N TRP A 354 15.04 -2.98 26.31
CA TRP A 354 16.38 -3.11 25.76
C TRP A 354 17.26 -1.91 26.12
N GLU A 355 16.72 -0.70 26.11
CA GLU A 355 17.43 0.50 26.55
C GLU A 355 17.80 0.44 28.01
N ASP A 356 16.93 -0.10 28.88
CA ASP A 356 17.23 -0.35 30.28
C ASP A 356 18.37 -1.36 30.47
N GLN A 357 18.38 -2.45 29.70
CA GLN A 357 19.46 -3.44 29.71
C GLN A 357 20.79 -2.83 29.22
N LEU A 358 20.73 -1.97 28.19
CA LEU A 358 21.88 -1.27 27.66
C LEU A 358 22.51 -0.32 28.69
N GLU A 359 21.69 0.43 29.43
CA GLU A 359 22.14 1.33 30.48
C GLU A 359 22.72 0.56 31.68
N GLN A 360 22.21 -0.62 31.96
CA GLN A 360 22.71 -1.50 33.02
C GLN A 360 23.93 -2.32 32.59
N GLY A 361 24.37 -2.24 31.32
CA GLY A 361 25.48 -3.01 30.80
C GLY A 361 25.22 -4.53 30.68
N ILE A 362 23.93 -4.93 30.61
CA ILE A 362 23.52 -6.32 30.44
C ILE A 362 23.69 -6.75 28.98
N VAL A 363 23.45 -5.83 28.05
CA VAL A 363 23.68 -6.02 26.61
C VAL A 363 24.83 -5.16 26.14
N ASP A 364 25.57 -5.64 25.15
CA ASP A 364 26.65 -4.90 24.56
C ASP A 364 26.16 -3.64 23.86
N ARG A 365 26.86 -2.55 24.02
CA ARG A 365 26.52 -1.28 23.38
C ARG A 365 26.99 -1.29 21.93
N PRO A 366 26.03 -1.24 20.97
CA PRO A 366 26.40 -1.11 19.56
C PRO A 366 26.97 0.29 19.26
N GLU A 367 27.67 0.41 18.15
CA GLU A 367 28.09 1.69 17.62
C GLU A 367 26.87 2.38 16.98
N PHE A 368 26.39 3.45 17.60
CA PHE A 368 25.28 4.23 17.07
C PHE A 368 25.80 5.34 16.15
N PRO A 369 25.17 5.56 14.99
CA PRO A 369 25.30 6.82 14.27
C PRO A 369 25.02 8.02 15.21
N GLU A 370 25.69 9.14 15.01
CA GLU A 370 25.63 10.30 15.91
C GLU A 370 24.18 10.74 16.20
N ILE A 371 23.34 10.79 15.16
CA ILE A 371 21.92 11.18 15.27
C ILE A 371 21.13 10.25 16.22
N TRP A 372 21.52 8.98 16.33
CA TRP A 372 20.87 7.96 17.16
C TRP A 372 21.61 7.68 18.47
N SER A 373 22.55 8.53 18.87
CA SER A 373 23.41 8.32 20.03
C SER A 373 22.69 8.33 21.38
N THR A 374 21.56 9.05 21.49
CA THR A 374 20.82 9.18 22.75
C THR A 374 19.61 8.25 22.80
N ARG A 375 19.32 7.71 23.98
CA ARG A 375 18.14 6.88 24.27
C ARG A 375 16.84 7.58 23.81
N LYS A 376 16.64 8.82 24.22
CA LYS A 376 15.42 9.58 23.89
C LYS A 376 15.13 9.64 22.40
N VAL A 377 16.15 9.87 21.58
CA VAL A 377 15.99 9.95 20.12
C VAL A 377 15.65 8.58 19.54
N ARG A 378 16.27 7.50 20.04
CA ARG A 378 15.94 6.14 19.59
C ARG A 378 14.54 5.71 20.00
N GLU A 379 14.09 6.04 21.22
CA GLU A 379 12.71 5.76 21.67
C GLU A 379 11.69 6.51 20.82
N GLU A 380 11.96 7.78 20.47
CA GLU A 380 11.07 8.56 19.59
C GLU A 380 11.02 7.96 18.18
N ALA A 381 12.14 7.56 17.61
CA ALA A 381 12.20 6.88 16.32
C ALA A 381 11.45 5.54 16.36
N ARG A 382 11.65 4.75 17.42
CA ARG A 382 10.95 3.46 17.60
C ARG A 382 9.45 3.64 17.75
N TYR A 383 9.00 4.67 18.42
CA TYR A 383 7.57 4.98 18.53
C TYR A 383 6.95 5.25 17.15
N ILE A 384 7.61 6.03 16.29
CA ILE A 384 7.15 6.31 14.93
C ILE A 384 7.13 5.03 14.09
N ILE A 385 8.17 4.21 14.20
CA ILE A 385 8.23 2.90 13.53
C ILE A 385 7.05 2.02 13.97
N GLY A 386 6.76 1.93 15.27
CA GLY A 386 5.65 1.14 15.78
C GLY A 386 4.29 1.62 15.26
N GLN A 387 4.08 2.94 15.13
CA GLN A 387 2.87 3.47 14.49
C GLN A 387 2.76 3.04 13.01
N ASN A 388 3.87 3.10 12.28
CA ASN A 388 3.92 2.71 10.88
C ASN A 388 3.72 1.20 10.70
N GLU A 389 4.29 0.38 11.59
CA GLU A 389 4.11 -1.08 11.59
C GLU A 389 2.65 -1.47 11.85
N ASN A 390 1.94 -0.75 12.72
CA ASN A 390 0.50 -0.96 12.94
C ASN A 390 -0.33 -0.65 11.68
N LEU A 391 0.00 0.43 10.95
CA LEU A 391 -0.65 0.73 9.67
C LEU A 391 -0.33 -0.33 8.60
N LEU A 392 0.89 -0.86 8.59
CA LEU A 392 1.27 -1.95 7.69
C LEU A 392 0.55 -3.25 8.01
N GLU A 393 0.25 -3.51 9.29
CA GLU A 393 -0.55 -4.67 9.68
C GLU A 393 -1.98 -4.56 9.14
N ASN A 394 -2.63 -3.40 9.24
CA ASN A 394 -3.93 -3.16 8.62
C ASN A 394 -3.87 -3.39 7.10
N LYS A 395 -2.83 -2.86 6.43
CA LYS A 395 -2.63 -3.10 5.00
C LYS A 395 -2.42 -4.59 4.68
N ARG A 396 -1.78 -5.34 5.56
CA ARG A 396 -1.62 -6.79 5.40
C ARG A 396 -2.97 -7.50 5.43
N LEU A 397 -3.87 -7.09 6.34
CA LEU A 397 -5.23 -7.62 6.41
C LEU A 397 -6.06 -7.27 5.18
N ASP A 398 -6.02 -6.03 4.72
CA ASP A 398 -6.68 -5.60 3.48
C ASP A 398 -6.21 -6.40 2.27
N ARG A 399 -4.90 -6.62 2.17
CA ARG A 399 -4.30 -7.43 1.11
C ARG A 399 -4.80 -8.88 1.13
N LEU A 400 -4.89 -9.50 2.31
CA LEU A 400 -5.44 -10.85 2.46
C LEU A 400 -6.90 -10.89 2.01
N ALA A 401 -7.71 -9.92 2.45
CA ALA A 401 -9.11 -9.81 2.04
C ALA A 401 -9.26 -9.65 0.53
N VAL A 402 -8.43 -8.84 -0.12
CA VAL A 402 -8.42 -8.73 -1.60
C VAL A 402 -8.16 -10.07 -2.28
N MET A 403 -7.18 -10.84 -1.77
CA MET A 403 -6.86 -12.15 -2.35
C MET A 403 -7.97 -13.17 -2.12
N GLU A 404 -8.57 -13.19 -0.93
CA GLU A 404 -9.69 -14.07 -0.58
C GLU A 404 -10.94 -13.72 -1.39
N ASN A 405 -11.23 -12.44 -1.59
CA ASN A 405 -12.37 -11.96 -2.35
C ASN A 405 -12.19 -12.12 -3.88
N GLY A 406 -10.94 -12.06 -4.36
CA GLY A 406 -10.61 -12.16 -5.78
C GLY A 406 -10.35 -13.58 -6.29
N SER A 407 -10.16 -14.56 -5.40
CA SER A 407 -9.80 -15.92 -5.77
C SER A 407 -10.54 -16.98 -4.96
N ARG A 408 -10.71 -18.16 -5.56
CA ARG A 408 -11.24 -19.33 -4.87
C ARG A 408 -10.40 -20.55 -5.16
N ILE A 409 -10.09 -21.31 -4.11
CA ILE A 409 -9.37 -22.58 -4.19
C ILE A 409 -10.34 -23.70 -3.83
N ASP A 410 -10.59 -24.60 -4.78
CA ASP A 410 -11.40 -25.81 -4.60
C ASP A 410 -10.48 -27.05 -4.64
N GLY A 411 -10.70 -28.00 -3.75
CA GLY A 411 -9.92 -29.25 -3.66
C GLY A 411 -9.59 -29.64 -2.21
N PRO A 412 -8.74 -30.63 -1.98
CA PRO A 412 -8.08 -31.44 -3.01
C PRO A 412 -9.04 -32.41 -3.71
N PHE A 413 -8.87 -32.59 -5.03
CA PHE A 413 -9.60 -33.60 -5.83
C PHE A 413 -8.65 -34.76 -6.09
N PHE A 414 -9.01 -35.97 -5.66
CA PHE A 414 -8.20 -37.15 -5.84
C PHE A 414 -8.57 -37.86 -7.15
N ASP A 415 -7.57 -38.08 -8.01
CA ASP A 415 -7.80 -38.67 -9.35
C ASP A 415 -8.17 -40.16 -9.33
N LYS A 416 -7.72 -40.88 -8.30
CA LYS A 416 -7.88 -42.35 -8.17
C LYS A 416 -8.78 -42.76 -6.99
N GLY A 417 -9.70 -41.86 -6.56
CA GLY A 417 -10.53 -42.12 -5.39
C GLY A 417 -9.85 -41.75 -4.07
N SER A 418 -10.20 -42.41 -2.98
CA SER A 418 -9.62 -42.11 -1.67
C SER A 418 -8.14 -42.48 -1.61
N PRO A 419 -7.29 -41.69 -0.91
CA PRO A 419 -5.91 -41.99 -0.68
C PRO A 419 -5.72 -43.39 -0.03
N GLU A 420 -4.73 -44.19 -0.51
CA GLU A 420 -4.39 -45.50 0.01
C GLU A 420 -2.97 -45.47 0.58
N VAL A 421 -2.78 -46.08 1.76
CA VAL A 421 -1.49 -46.19 2.42
C VAL A 421 -0.51 -47.01 1.54
N GLY A 422 0.70 -46.46 1.35
CA GLY A 422 1.76 -47.14 0.56
C GLY A 422 1.63 -46.94 -0.94
N LYS A 423 0.73 -46.06 -1.41
CA LYS A 423 0.63 -45.68 -2.81
C LYS A 423 0.91 -44.22 -3.00
N ASP A 424 1.33 -43.86 -4.20
CA ASP A 424 1.53 -42.48 -4.61
C ASP A 424 0.21 -41.69 -4.49
N LEU A 425 0.29 -40.53 -3.89
CA LEU A 425 -0.83 -39.60 -3.71
C LEU A 425 -0.86 -38.63 -4.88
N SER A 426 -1.92 -38.72 -5.70
CA SER A 426 -2.19 -37.77 -6.79
C SER A 426 -3.44 -37.00 -6.50
N PHE A 427 -3.33 -35.67 -6.47
CA PHE A 427 -4.45 -34.79 -6.22
C PHE A 427 -4.31 -33.47 -7.03
N ARG A 428 -5.41 -32.74 -7.13
CA ARG A 428 -5.48 -31.46 -7.83
C ARG A 428 -6.20 -30.44 -7.01
N TYR A 429 -5.79 -29.19 -7.13
CA TYR A 429 -6.57 -28.02 -6.73
C TYR A 429 -7.06 -27.28 -7.97
N ARG A 430 -8.19 -26.58 -7.82
CA ARG A 430 -8.68 -25.63 -8.82
C ARG A 430 -8.58 -24.23 -8.23
N VAL A 431 -7.75 -23.38 -8.83
CA VAL A 431 -7.69 -21.94 -8.53
C VAL A 431 -8.58 -21.24 -9.54
N THR A 432 -9.54 -20.48 -9.05
CA THR A 432 -10.52 -19.74 -9.87
C THR A 432 -10.39 -18.25 -9.57
N ASN A 433 -10.17 -17.44 -10.62
CA ASN A 433 -10.38 -16.00 -10.53
C ASN A 433 -11.89 -15.74 -10.43
N VAL A 434 -12.35 -15.20 -9.30
CA VAL A 434 -13.75 -14.84 -9.08
C VAL A 434 -14.00 -13.34 -9.22
N ASP A 435 -12.94 -12.55 -9.39
CA ASP A 435 -13.00 -11.16 -9.75
C ASP A 435 -13.56 -11.01 -11.18
N GLU A 436 -14.54 -10.14 -11.33
CA GLU A 436 -15.17 -9.86 -12.62
C GLU A 436 -14.50 -8.70 -13.37
N GLY A 437 -13.52 -8.04 -12.79
CA GLY A 437 -12.92 -6.81 -13.31
C GLY A 437 -11.72 -7.00 -14.21
N HIS A 438 -10.85 -7.96 -13.91
CA HIS A 438 -9.62 -8.20 -14.67
C HIS A 438 -9.05 -9.59 -14.39
N ASN A 439 -7.92 -9.92 -15.00
CA ASN A 439 -7.22 -11.19 -14.76
C ASN A 439 -6.57 -11.23 -13.38
N LEU A 440 -6.24 -12.45 -12.96
CA LEU A 440 -5.42 -12.74 -11.78
C LEU A 440 -4.20 -13.55 -12.22
N PRO A 441 -2.96 -13.03 -12.14
CA PRO A 441 -2.59 -11.65 -11.77
C PRO A 441 -2.99 -10.62 -12.84
N SER A 442 -2.95 -9.34 -12.45
CA SER A 442 -3.14 -8.21 -13.34
C SER A 442 -2.15 -7.10 -12.96
N GLY A 443 -1.87 -6.18 -13.88
CA GLY A 443 -1.01 -5.01 -13.65
C GLY A 443 0.30 -5.04 -14.42
N SER A 444 1.36 -4.45 -13.86
CA SER A 444 2.63 -4.19 -14.52
C SER A 444 3.51 -5.43 -14.70
N LEU A 445 4.07 -5.58 -15.88
CA LEU A 445 4.83 -6.76 -16.31
C LEU A 445 6.25 -6.88 -15.70
N GLY A 446 6.82 -5.81 -15.18
CA GLY A 446 8.22 -5.83 -14.73
C GLY A 446 8.39 -5.92 -13.21
N ALA A 447 7.33 -5.71 -12.45
CA ALA A 447 7.36 -5.64 -10.99
C ALA A 447 6.12 -6.28 -10.37
N GLN A 448 5.52 -7.22 -11.09
CA GLN A 448 4.31 -7.89 -10.60
C GLN A 448 4.63 -8.79 -9.43
N PRO A 449 3.77 -8.76 -8.40
CA PRO A 449 3.80 -9.83 -7.43
C PRO A 449 3.55 -11.16 -8.14
N GLU A 450 4.38 -12.11 -7.88
CA GLU A 450 4.11 -13.49 -8.24
C GLU A 450 2.98 -14.00 -7.35
N ILE A 451 2.02 -14.70 -7.95
CA ILE A 451 0.94 -15.37 -7.24
C ILE A 451 1.16 -16.85 -7.42
N TRP A 452 1.40 -17.55 -6.33
CA TRP A 452 1.67 -18.98 -6.37
C TRP A 452 0.80 -19.74 -5.38
N LEU A 453 0.72 -21.04 -5.57
CA LEU A 453 0.03 -21.93 -4.66
C LEU A 453 1.06 -22.60 -3.73
N ASN A 454 0.94 -22.34 -2.42
CA ASN A 454 1.67 -23.08 -1.41
C ASN A 454 0.81 -24.25 -0.92
N VAL A 455 1.31 -25.47 -1.09
CA VAL A 455 0.66 -26.71 -0.67
C VAL A 455 1.51 -27.40 0.36
N VAL A 456 0.97 -27.59 1.56
CA VAL A 456 1.64 -28.27 2.66
C VAL A 456 0.86 -29.50 3.06
N LEU A 457 1.52 -30.66 3.12
CA LEU A 457 0.97 -31.87 3.73
C LEU A 457 1.61 -32.06 5.10
N THR A 458 0.77 -32.28 6.10
CA THR A 458 1.22 -32.59 7.45
C THR A 458 0.72 -33.99 7.84
N ASP A 459 1.50 -34.68 8.66
CA ASP A 459 1.08 -35.92 9.28
C ASP A 459 0.10 -35.67 10.46
N PRO A 460 -0.46 -36.71 11.08
CA PRO A 460 -1.34 -36.57 12.22
C PRO A 460 -0.72 -35.90 13.45
N ASP A 461 0.59 -35.85 13.53
CA ASP A 461 1.33 -35.24 14.65
C ASP A 461 1.64 -33.76 14.35
N GLY A 462 1.30 -33.30 13.13
CA GLY A 462 1.47 -31.91 12.68
C GLY A 462 2.83 -31.66 12.00
N GLU A 463 3.64 -32.71 11.83
CA GLU A 463 4.92 -32.61 11.14
C GLU A 463 4.71 -32.48 9.63
N ARG A 464 5.48 -31.60 9.00
CA ARG A 464 5.43 -31.37 7.56
C ARG A 464 6.10 -32.53 6.82
N VAL A 465 5.34 -33.23 5.99
CA VAL A 465 5.84 -34.38 5.19
C VAL A 465 6.03 -34.06 3.72
N PHE A 466 5.43 -32.97 3.24
CA PHE A 466 5.59 -32.47 1.88
C PHE A 466 5.24 -30.99 1.82
N GLU A 467 5.92 -30.25 0.96
CA GLU A 467 5.59 -28.88 0.61
C GLU A 467 5.94 -28.60 -0.85
N SER A 468 5.10 -27.85 -1.54
CA SER A 468 5.37 -27.17 -2.81
C SER A 468 4.95 -25.71 -2.69
N GLY A 469 5.64 -24.82 -3.38
CA GLY A 469 5.47 -23.38 -3.24
C GLY A 469 6.18 -22.80 -2.00
N TYR A 470 7.25 -23.46 -1.56
CA TYR A 470 8.12 -22.95 -0.50
C TYR A 470 9.06 -21.86 -1.03
N VAL A 471 9.53 -21.02 -0.12
CA VAL A 471 10.47 -19.94 -0.39
C VAL A 471 11.80 -20.20 0.32
N ASP A 472 12.88 -19.65 -0.23
CA ASP A 472 14.19 -19.70 0.40
C ASP A 472 14.32 -18.74 1.60
N LYS A 473 15.46 -18.69 2.25
CA LYS A 473 15.72 -17.81 3.40
C LYS A 473 15.68 -16.31 3.06
N TYR A 474 15.73 -15.96 1.78
CA TYR A 474 15.62 -14.60 1.29
C TYR A 474 14.18 -14.22 0.93
N GLY A 475 13.28 -15.21 0.87
CA GLY A 475 11.88 -15.04 0.51
C GLY A 475 11.62 -15.22 -0.98
N ASP A 476 12.61 -15.71 -1.76
CA ASP A 476 12.45 -16.00 -3.18
C ASP A 476 11.84 -17.40 -3.36
N MET A 477 10.94 -17.57 -4.32
CA MET A 477 10.42 -18.88 -4.69
C MET A 477 11.55 -19.77 -5.20
N VAL A 478 11.47 -21.07 -4.90
CA VAL A 478 12.51 -22.04 -5.24
C VAL A 478 12.34 -22.48 -6.69
N ASP A 479 12.57 -21.52 -7.57
CA ASP A 479 12.63 -21.64 -9.02
C ASP A 479 13.93 -21.03 -9.56
N LEU A 480 13.91 -20.47 -10.76
CA LEU A 480 15.09 -19.88 -11.41
C LEU A 480 15.66 -18.62 -10.70
N HIS A 481 14.91 -18.01 -9.82
CA HIS A 481 15.29 -16.74 -9.17
C HIS A 481 15.93 -16.92 -7.79
N SER A 482 15.76 -18.09 -7.16
CA SER A 482 16.31 -18.36 -5.83
C SER A 482 17.84 -18.40 -5.84
N ILE A 483 18.44 -17.61 -4.96
CA ILE A 483 19.90 -17.58 -4.74
C ILE A 483 20.35 -18.93 -4.16
N GLU A 484 19.63 -19.49 -3.18
CA GLU A 484 19.98 -20.77 -2.56
C GLU A 484 19.90 -21.94 -3.55
N LEU A 485 18.93 -21.88 -4.49
CA LEU A 485 18.87 -22.84 -5.60
C LEU A 485 20.08 -22.71 -6.52
N ALA A 486 20.46 -21.47 -6.89
CA ALA A 486 21.64 -21.21 -7.74
C ALA A 486 22.94 -21.65 -7.06
N GLU A 487 23.03 -21.57 -5.74
CA GLU A 487 24.14 -22.06 -4.92
C GLU A 487 24.11 -23.57 -4.68
N GLY A 488 23.01 -24.24 -5.02
CA GLY A 488 22.80 -25.67 -4.81
C GLY A 488 22.61 -26.05 -3.33
N THR A 489 22.17 -25.12 -2.50
CA THR A 489 21.91 -25.35 -1.06
C THR A 489 20.47 -25.78 -0.76
N ILE A 490 19.57 -25.62 -1.72
CA ILE A 490 18.18 -26.06 -1.66
C ILE A 490 17.79 -26.72 -2.98
N GLU A 491 16.84 -27.65 -2.97
CA GLU A 491 16.38 -28.35 -4.17
C GLU A 491 15.31 -27.50 -4.91
N HIS A 492 15.23 -27.69 -6.24
CA HIS A 492 14.21 -27.07 -7.08
C HIS A 492 12.83 -27.64 -6.76
N ASP A 493 11.82 -26.79 -6.71
CA ASP A 493 10.42 -27.24 -6.57
C ASP A 493 9.81 -27.56 -7.94
N ASP A 494 9.90 -28.82 -8.35
CA ASP A 494 9.38 -29.30 -9.65
C ASP A 494 7.84 -29.25 -9.75
N GLN A 495 7.14 -29.01 -8.65
CA GLN A 495 5.67 -28.94 -8.59
C GLN A 495 5.15 -27.53 -8.37
N LEU A 496 6.03 -26.53 -8.33
CA LEU A 496 5.66 -25.13 -8.14
C LEU A 496 4.62 -24.70 -9.18
N PHE A 497 3.46 -24.27 -8.70
CA PHE A 497 2.44 -23.61 -9.51
C PHE A 497 2.49 -22.11 -9.29
N ASN A 498 2.96 -21.39 -10.30
CA ASN A 498 3.16 -19.96 -10.29
C ASN A 498 2.35 -19.30 -11.40
N LEU A 499 1.56 -18.29 -11.04
CA LEU A 499 0.85 -17.40 -11.96
C LEU A 499 1.69 -16.12 -12.12
N GLN A 500 2.43 -16.06 -13.18
CA GLN A 500 3.31 -14.93 -13.51
C GLN A 500 3.06 -14.48 -14.95
N THR A 501 3.07 -13.19 -15.17
CA THR A 501 3.12 -12.62 -16.52
C THR A 501 4.58 -12.57 -16.97
N LYS A 502 4.92 -13.27 -18.06
CA LYS A 502 6.28 -13.26 -18.62
C LYS A 502 6.33 -12.47 -19.92
N PHE A 503 7.40 -11.72 -20.12
CA PHE A 503 7.75 -11.20 -21.45
C PHE A 503 8.27 -12.33 -22.32
N LEU A 504 7.64 -12.51 -23.45
CA LEU A 504 8.16 -13.41 -24.47
C LEU A 504 8.76 -12.56 -25.58
N THR A 505 10.04 -12.77 -25.88
CA THR A 505 10.65 -12.18 -27.06
C THR A 505 10.19 -12.94 -28.31
N THR A 506 9.90 -12.24 -29.39
CA THR A 506 9.54 -12.86 -30.67
C THR A 506 10.69 -13.60 -31.35
N ASN A 507 11.88 -13.52 -30.80
CA ASN A 507 13.09 -14.19 -31.28
C ASN A 507 13.29 -15.53 -30.60
N LEU A 508 12.42 -16.50 -30.86
CA LEU A 508 12.60 -17.97 -30.79
C LEU A 508 13.37 -18.59 -29.58
N LYS A 509 13.95 -17.84 -28.70
CA LYS A 509 14.50 -18.29 -27.42
C LYS A 509 13.91 -17.41 -26.32
N GLY A 510 12.99 -18.02 -25.56
CA GLY A 510 12.67 -17.47 -24.26
C GLY A 510 14.00 -17.31 -23.52
N THR A 511 14.34 -16.10 -23.17
CA THR A 511 15.30 -15.86 -22.10
C THR A 511 14.48 -15.88 -20.84
N ASP A 512 14.75 -16.83 -20.00
CA ASP A 512 14.27 -16.89 -18.64
C ASP A 512 14.73 -15.66 -17.85
#